data_72a5a92bef81b652db908dc0569f3dab
#
_entry.id   72a5a92bef81b652db908dc0569f3dab
#
_cell.length_a   1.000
_cell.length_b   1.000
_cell.length_c   1.000
_cell.angle_alpha   90.00
_cell.angle_beta   90.00
_cell.angle_gamma   90.00
#
_symmetry.space_group_name_H-M   'P 1'
#
loop_
_entity.id
_entity.type
_entity.pdbx_description
1 polymer ?
#
loop_
_entity_poly.entity_id
_entity_poly.type
_entity_poly.pdbx_seq_one_letter_code
_entity_poly.pdbx_strand_id
1 'polypeptide(L)'
;MGMQSGPRYSNRLSFIRLGSELSLAWRWAVQRHLSSCSRNRAKGPARTMTNFDVARQNMVDSQIRTNKVTDEGIVEALRSVPRHLFVPQSKRAIAYRDDPIEVMNGRCLPSPMVAARLYQLAEVGAADLVLVVGATTGYGASILGRIASAVVALEEDPDLCAAAKELEAGENSEASGDNIFLAEGPLCDGWQKQAPYDAIIVEGAIESIPETLLDQLAPNGRLVCVVRPAGTPGRAVKLTKSSGGVAKTEAFDAMLPLLPGFASEQEFAL
;
A
#
# COMPACT_ATOMS: atom_id res chain seq x y z
N MET A 1 47.82 41.43 7.76
CA MET A 1 46.47 41.10 8.20
C MET A 1 45.84 40.21 7.16
N GLY A 2 45.93 38.89 7.35
CA GLY A 2 45.49 37.89 6.42
C GLY A 2 44.17 37.29 6.87
N MET A 3 43.21 37.19 5.99
CA MET A 3 41.99 36.36 6.14
C MET A 3 42.17 35.09 5.33
N GLN A 4 42.26 33.97 6.02
CA GLN A 4 42.30 32.63 5.42
C GLN A 4 40.88 32.19 5.09
N SER A 5 40.67 31.84 3.84
CA SER A 5 39.48 31.18 3.32
C SER A 5 39.57 29.66 3.53
N GLY A 6 38.63 29.08 4.27
CA GLY A 6 38.51 27.62 4.45
C GLY A 6 37.95 26.89 3.23
N PRO A 7 38.22 25.62 3.07
CA PRO A 7 37.90 24.85 1.87
C PRO A 7 36.42 24.46 1.80
N ARG A 8 35.82 24.69 0.63
CA ARG A 8 34.49 24.17 0.24
C ARG A 8 34.60 22.70 -0.08
N TYR A 9 33.99 21.83 0.71
CA TYR A 9 33.79 20.43 0.35
C TYR A 9 32.66 20.31 -0.69
N SER A 10 33.04 20.03 -1.94
CA SER A 10 32.09 19.59 -2.97
C SER A 10 31.92 18.07 -2.86
N ASN A 11 30.83 17.59 -2.31
CA ASN A 11 30.49 16.17 -2.31
C ASN A 11 29.87 15.80 -3.65
N ARG A 12 30.72 15.36 -4.60
CA ARG A 12 30.28 14.57 -5.77
C ARG A 12 30.22 13.12 -5.33
N LEU A 13 29.02 12.62 -5.05
CA LEU A 13 28.78 11.17 -4.96
C LEU A 13 28.80 10.60 -6.39
N SER A 14 29.89 9.92 -6.72
CA SER A 14 30.01 9.09 -7.92
C SER A 14 29.17 7.83 -7.72
N PHE A 15 28.17 7.65 -8.58
CA PHE A 15 27.37 6.43 -8.66
C PHE A 15 28.23 5.28 -9.20
N ILE A 16 28.59 4.34 -8.35
CA ILE A 16 29.16 3.06 -8.74
C ILE A 16 28.00 2.05 -8.87
N ARG A 17 27.91 1.48 -10.06
CA ARG A 17 26.97 0.43 -10.46
C ARG A 17 27.40 -0.90 -9.81
N LEU A 18 26.68 -1.40 -8.81
CA LEU A 18 26.78 -2.78 -8.32
C LEU A 18 25.37 -3.32 -8.11
N GLY A 19 24.95 -4.21 -8.99
CA GLY A 19 23.69 -4.96 -8.88
C GLY A 19 23.85 -6.05 -7.82
N SER A 20 22.89 -6.20 -6.94
CA SER A 20 22.72 -7.16 -5.83
C SER A 20 22.99 -6.67 -4.40
N GLU A 21 23.82 -5.66 -4.17
CA GLU A 21 24.02 -5.13 -2.81
C GLU A 21 23.07 -3.99 -2.42
N LEU A 22 22.36 -3.40 -3.39
CA LEU A 22 21.45 -2.26 -3.14
C LEU A 22 20.23 -2.62 -2.29
N SER A 23 19.75 -3.86 -2.33
CA SER A 23 18.61 -4.29 -1.54
C SER A 23 18.91 -4.36 -0.03
N LEU A 24 20.11 -4.79 0.32
CA LEU A 24 20.57 -4.84 1.72
C LEU A 24 20.89 -3.45 2.27
N ALA A 25 21.53 -2.59 1.47
CA ALA A 25 21.83 -1.22 1.88
C ALA A 25 20.56 -0.38 2.09
N TRP A 26 19.51 -0.61 1.30
CA TRP A 26 18.24 0.07 1.45
C TRP A 26 17.46 -0.43 2.69
N ARG A 27 17.43 -1.74 2.95
CA ARG A 27 16.92 -2.32 4.21
C ARG A 27 17.65 -1.73 5.44
N TRP A 28 18.96 -1.51 5.33
CA TRP A 28 19.77 -0.89 6.39
C TRP A 28 19.47 0.60 6.58
N ALA A 29 19.19 1.34 5.52
CA ALA A 29 18.83 2.76 5.58
C ALA A 29 17.46 2.95 6.24
N VAL A 30 16.48 2.11 5.90
CA VAL A 30 15.15 2.09 6.52
C VAL A 30 15.24 1.71 8.01
N GLN A 31 16.05 0.70 8.35
CA GLN A 31 16.26 0.28 9.75
C GLN A 31 16.88 1.38 10.62
N ARG A 32 17.76 2.23 10.08
CA ARG A 32 18.35 3.36 10.81
C ARG A 32 17.36 4.50 11.06
N HIS A 33 16.41 4.72 10.14
CA HIS A 33 15.39 5.77 10.31
C HIS A 33 14.39 5.40 11.41
N LEU A 34 14.03 4.11 11.52
CA LEU A 34 13.09 3.60 12.53
C LEU A 34 13.63 3.69 13.97
N SER A 35 14.96 3.66 14.17
CA SER A 35 15.57 3.73 15.51
C SER A 35 15.57 5.14 16.13
N SER A 36 15.33 6.18 15.34
CA SER A 36 15.29 7.58 15.82
C SER A 36 13.89 8.09 16.20
N CYS A 37 12.82 7.39 15.83
CA CYS A 37 11.43 7.87 15.97
C CYS A 37 10.70 7.41 17.25
N SER A 38 11.36 6.71 18.19
CA SER A 38 10.71 6.20 19.40
C SER A 38 10.86 7.13 20.62
N ARG A 39 10.59 8.44 20.52
CA ARG A 39 10.54 9.29 21.71
C ARG A 39 9.47 10.37 21.63
N ASN A 40 8.53 10.27 22.60
CA ASN A 40 7.55 11.27 23.05
C ASN A 40 6.27 11.44 22.23
N ARG A 41 5.31 10.51 22.40
CA ARG A 41 3.89 10.93 22.35
C ARG A 41 3.50 11.56 23.68
N ALA A 42 3.70 12.86 23.81
CA ALA A 42 2.98 13.63 24.82
C ALA A 42 1.48 13.55 24.47
N LYS A 43 0.62 13.18 25.45
CA LYS A 43 -0.84 13.27 25.31
C LYS A 43 -1.19 14.74 25.15
N GLY A 44 -1.45 15.17 23.93
CA GLY A 44 -2.04 16.47 23.63
C GLY A 44 -3.44 16.62 24.25
N PRO A 45 -3.98 17.85 24.32
CA PRO A 45 -5.32 18.08 24.86
C PRO A 45 -6.37 17.23 24.14
N ALA A 46 -7.40 16.79 24.87
CA ALA A 46 -8.48 15.96 24.33
C ALA A 46 -9.05 16.61 23.05
N ARG A 47 -8.79 15.99 21.90
CA ARG A 47 -9.24 16.48 20.60
C ARG A 47 -10.75 16.27 20.51
N THR A 48 -11.51 17.33 20.29
CA THR A 48 -12.95 17.22 20.03
C THR A 48 -13.14 16.36 18.75
N MET A 49 -13.90 15.26 18.86
CA MET A 49 -14.16 14.38 17.73
C MET A 49 -14.93 15.14 16.64
N THR A 50 -14.43 15.05 15.41
CA THR A 50 -15.12 15.58 14.23
C THR A 50 -16.18 14.60 13.75
N ASN A 51 -17.11 15.03 12.87
CA ASN A 51 -18.06 14.13 12.23
C ASN A 51 -17.35 12.99 11.46
N PHE A 52 -16.18 13.25 10.89
CA PHE A 52 -15.38 12.23 10.20
C PHE A 52 -14.72 11.24 11.16
N ASP A 53 -14.33 11.65 12.35
CA ASP A 53 -13.82 10.74 13.38
C ASP A 53 -14.88 9.76 13.85
N VAL A 54 -16.11 10.27 14.08
CA VAL A 54 -17.27 9.42 14.41
C VAL A 54 -17.61 8.46 13.27
N ALA A 55 -17.63 8.94 12.02
CA ALA A 55 -17.91 8.10 10.86
C ALA A 55 -16.83 7.00 10.69
N ARG A 56 -15.56 7.32 10.91
CA ARG A 56 -14.46 6.36 10.89
C ARG A 56 -14.60 5.31 11.99
N GLN A 57 -14.92 5.72 13.20
CA GLN A 57 -15.17 4.79 14.31
C GLN A 57 -16.32 3.85 14.00
N ASN A 58 -17.44 4.38 13.50
CA ASN A 58 -18.60 3.58 13.10
C ASN A 58 -18.26 2.58 11.98
N MET A 59 -17.43 3.00 10.98
CA MET A 59 -16.95 2.10 9.94
C MET A 59 -16.20 0.91 10.56
N VAL A 60 -15.28 1.16 11.48
CA VAL A 60 -14.52 0.08 12.13
C VAL A 60 -15.43 -0.85 12.94
N ASP A 61 -16.33 -0.30 13.72
CA ASP A 61 -17.17 -1.10 14.63
C ASP A 61 -18.28 -1.87 13.90
N SER A 62 -18.87 -1.29 12.84
CA SER A 62 -20.02 -1.88 12.15
C SER A 62 -19.69 -2.61 10.84
N GLN A 63 -18.60 -2.26 10.16
CA GLN A 63 -18.25 -2.86 8.86
C GLN A 63 -17.01 -3.76 8.96
N ILE A 64 -16.02 -3.41 9.78
CA ILE A 64 -14.75 -4.12 9.82
C ILE A 64 -14.82 -5.29 10.82
N ARG A 65 -15.08 -5.01 12.10
CA ARG A 65 -15.11 -6.05 13.15
C ARG A 65 -16.22 -7.08 12.94
N THR A 66 -17.37 -6.68 12.46
CA THR A 66 -18.49 -7.59 12.15
C THR A 66 -18.19 -8.54 10.98
N ASN A 67 -17.24 -8.20 10.11
CA ASN A 67 -16.82 -9.00 8.96
C ASN A 67 -15.53 -9.80 9.20
N LYS A 68 -15.31 -10.22 10.45
CA LYS A 68 -14.22 -11.13 10.87
C LYS A 68 -12.81 -10.55 10.71
N VAL A 69 -12.67 -9.22 10.69
CA VAL A 69 -11.37 -8.59 10.82
C VAL A 69 -11.03 -8.51 12.31
N THR A 70 -10.12 -9.35 12.75
CA THR A 70 -9.74 -9.55 14.15
C THR A 70 -8.31 -9.11 14.46
N ASP A 71 -7.53 -8.79 13.43
CA ASP A 71 -6.18 -8.27 13.60
C ASP A 71 -6.24 -6.84 14.18
N GLU A 72 -5.79 -6.69 15.42
CA GLU A 72 -5.85 -5.42 16.14
C GLU A 72 -4.92 -4.36 15.53
N GLY A 73 -3.82 -4.75 14.87
CA GLY A 73 -2.92 -3.85 14.15
C GLY A 73 -3.65 -3.19 12.98
N ILE A 74 -4.38 -3.98 12.19
CA ILE A 74 -5.20 -3.49 11.07
C ILE A 74 -6.37 -2.63 11.58
N VAL A 75 -7.05 -3.07 12.64
CA VAL A 75 -8.16 -2.34 13.23
C VAL A 75 -7.70 -0.95 13.73
N GLU A 76 -6.56 -0.88 14.40
CA GLU A 76 -6.02 0.39 14.91
C GLU A 76 -5.50 1.28 13.77
N ALA A 77 -4.87 0.70 12.75
CA ALA A 77 -4.48 1.44 11.55
C ALA A 77 -5.69 2.08 10.86
N LEU A 78 -6.79 1.32 10.69
CA LEU A 78 -8.05 1.83 10.12
C LEU A 78 -8.71 2.92 10.98
N ARG A 79 -8.53 2.88 12.31
CA ARG A 79 -8.97 3.95 13.22
C ARG A 79 -8.13 5.19 13.12
N SER A 80 -6.84 5.06 12.85
CA SER A 80 -5.89 6.18 12.83
C SER A 80 -5.86 6.92 11.50
N VAL A 81 -5.97 6.21 10.36
CA VAL A 81 -5.83 6.79 9.02
C VAL A 81 -7.16 7.39 8.53
N PRO A 82 -7.22 8.70 8.24
CA PRO A 82 -8.44 9.41 7.87
C PRO A 82 -8.80 9.20 6.39
N ARG A 83 -9.53 8.14 6.06
CA ARG A 83 -9.88 7.73 4.70
C ARG A 83 -10.44 8.87 3.83
N HIS A 84 -11.19 9.82 4.41
CA HIS A 84 -11.80 10.94 3.69
C HIS A 84 -10.76 11.90 3.08
N LEU A 85 -9.50 11.87 3.50
CA LEU A 85 -8.44 12.67 2.90
C LEU A 85 -7.91 12.06 1.59
N PHE A 86 -8.10 10.77 1.39
CA PHE A 86 -7.63 10.01 0.22
C PHE A 86 -8.65 9.95 -0.92
N VAL A 87 -9.77 10.64 -0.80
CA VAL A 87 -10.81 10.75 -1.82
C VAL A 87 -11.03 12.20 -2.22
N PRO A 88 -11.54 12.48 -3.43
CA PRO A 88 -11.88 13.84 -3.87
C PRO A 88 -12.80 14.54 -2.87
N GLN A 89 -12.65 15.85 -2.73
CA GLN A 89 -13.44 16.66 -1.79
C GLN A 89 -14.95 16.44 -1.94
N SER A 90 -15.44 16.28 -3.15
CA SER A 90 -16.86 16.02 -3.46
C SER A 90 -17.37 14.68 -2.93
N LYS A 91 -16.47 13.71 -2.68
CA LYS A 91 -16.79 12.35 -2.21
C LYS A 91 -16.49 12.12 -0.71
N ARG A 92 -15.93 13.10 0.00
CA ARG A 92 -15.55 12.97 1.42
C ARG A 92 -16.71 12.59 2.34
N ALA A 93 -17.92 13.09 2.07
CA ALA A 93 -19.11 12.78 2.86
C ALA A 93 -19.48 11.28 2.84
N ILE A 94 -19.12 10.55 1.79
CA ILE A 94 -19.43 9.13 1.62
C ILE A 94 -18.18 8.23 1.82
N ALA A 95 -17.04 8.78 2.22
CA ALA A 95 -15.77 8.08 2.30
C ALA A 95 -15.78 6.84 3.22
N TYR A 96 -16.68 6.79 4.18
CA TYR A 96 -16.78 5.73 5.17
C TYR A 96 -17.93 4.73 4.92
N ARG A 97 -18.59 4.81 3.73
CA ARG A 97 -19.55 3.78 3.29
C ARG A 97 -18.80 2.52 2.88
N ASP A 98 -19.44 1.36 3.02
CA ASP A 98 -18.86 0.08 2.57
C ASP A 98 -19.09 -0.16 1.07
N ASP A 99 -18.71 0.83 0.28
CA ASP A 99 -18.75 0.81 -1.18
C ASP A 99 -17.36 1.17 -1.74
N PRO A 100 -16.97 0.67 -2.92
CA PRO A 100 -15.83 1.20 -3.66
C PRO A 100 -16.08 2.67 -4.01
N ILE A 101 -15.05 3.50 -3.86
CA ILE A 101 -15.16 4.94 -4.17
C ILE A 101 -14.20 5.25 -5.30
N GLU A 102 -14.75 5.68 -6.43
CA GLU A 102 -13.94 6.20 -7.52
C GLU A 102 -13.19 7.46 -7.06
N VAL A 103 -11.88 7.44 -7.24
CA VAL A 103 -11.00 8.56 -6.90
C VAL A 103 -10.78 9.43 -8.14
N MET A 104 -10.23 8.86 -9.20
CA MET A 104 -9.89 9.56 -10.44
C MET A 104 -9.73 8.55 -11.58
N ASN A 105 -10.02 8.96 -12.81
CA ASN A 105 -9.73 8.17 -14.04
C ASN A 105 -10.26 6.73 -14.00
N GLY A 106 -11.44 6.49 -13.38
CA GLY A 106 -12.01 5.16 -13.22
C GLY A 106 -11.35 4.28 -12.15
N ARG A 107 -10.29 4.79 -11.49
CA ARG A 107 -9.64 4.09 -10.39
C ARG A 107 -10.42 4.31 -9.09
N CYS A 108 -10.52 3.26 -8.30
CA CYS A 108 -11.33 3.24 -7.09
C CYS A 108 -10.51 2.81 -5.86
N LEU A 109 -10.77 3.44 -4.72
CA LEU A 109 -10.44 2.82 -3.43
C LEU A 109 -11.40 1.65 -3.21
N PRO A 110 -10.92 0.47 -2.80
CA PRO A 110 -11.77 -0.65 -2.40
C PRO A 110 -12.72 -0.27 -1.27
N SER A 111 -13.86 -0.98 -1.14
CA SER A 111 -14.70 -0.81 0.06
C SER A 111 -13.91 -1.12 1.33
N PRO A 112 -14.19 -0.45 2.45
CA PRO A 112 -13.47 -0.64 3.71
C PRO A 112 -13.39 -2.11 4.16
N MET A 113 -14.48 -2.85 4.07
CA MET A 113 -14.54 -4.25 4.47
C MET A 113 -13.66 -5.13 3.59
N VAL A 114 -13.72 -4.98 2.26
CA VAL A 114 -12.89 -5.78 1.34
C VAL A 114 -11.41 -5.47 1.53
N ALA A 115 -11.04 -4.19 1.62
CA ALA A 115 -9.67 -3.75 1.87
C ALA A 115 -9.10 -4.35 3.17
N ALA A 116 -9.83 -4.20 4.28
CA ALA A 116 -9.40 -4.71 5.59
C ALA A 116 -9.21 -6.23 5.59
N ARG A 117 -10.10 -6.99 4.92
CA ARG A 117 -9.98 -8.44 4.80
C ARG A 117 -8.79 -8.85 3.93
N LEU A 118 -8.47 -8.10 2.86
CA LEU A 118 -7.27 -8.35 2.05
C LEU A 118 -6.00 -8.09 2.87
N TYR A 119 -5.95 -7.01 3.65
CA TYR A 119 -4.80 -6.71 4.50
C TYR A 119 -4.61 -7.77 5.59
N GLN A 120 -5.68 -8.22 6.24
CA GLN A 120 -5.61 -9.31 7.21
C GLN A 120 -5.14 -10.62 6.56
N LEU A 121 -5.60 -10.94 5.34
CA LEU A 121 -5.19 -12.13 4.61
C LEU A 121 -3.69 -12.10 4.26
N ALA A 122 -3.12 -10.90 4.09
CA ALA A 122 -1.69 -10.71 3.84
C ALA A 122 -0.81 -10.97 5.08
N GLU A 123 -1.36 -10.98 6.30
CA GLU A 123 -0.63 -11.28 7.54
C GLU A 123 0.65 -10.46 7.67
N VAL A 124 0.57 -9.13 7.43
CA VAL A 124 1.72 -8.24 7.42
C VAL A 124 2.30 -8.07 8.81
N GLY A 125 3.59 -8.31 8.94
CA GLY A 125 4.35 -8.16 10.19
C GLY A 125 5.17 -6.88 10.25
N ALA A 126 5.60 -6.49 11.46
CA ALA A 126 6.35 -5.25 11.71
C ALA A 126 7.74 -5.20 11.03
N ALA A 127 8.29 -6.31 10.61
CA ALA A 127 9.57 -6.36 9.90
C ALA A 127 9.43 -6.42 8.37
N ASP A 128 8.20 -6.52 7.85
CA ASP A 128 7.95 -6.77 6.44
C ASP A 128 8.23 -5.54 5.56
N LEU A 129 8.73 -5.82 4.36
CA LEU A 129 8.71 -4.91 3.22
C LEU A 129 7.52 -5.27 2.34
N VAL A 130 6.62 -4.32 2.15
CA VAL A 130 5.34 -4.53 1.46
C VAL A 130 5.31 -3.78 0.13
N LEU A 131 4.79 -4.42 -0.93
CA LEU A 131 4.41 -3.76 -2.17
C LEU A 131 2.88 -3.67 -2.25
N VAL A 132 2.36 -2.48 -2.45
CA VAL A 132 0.95 -2.23 -2.77
C VAL A 132 0.86 -1.88 -4.25
N VAL A 133 0.19 -2.72 -5.02
CA VAL A 133 -0.02 -2.55 -6.47
C VAL A 133 -1.38 -1.93 -6.72
N GLY A 134 -1.42 -0.80 -7.43
CA GLY A 134 -2.64 -0.03 -7.66
C GLY A 134 -3.00 0.86 -6.47
N ALA A 135 -2.00 1.50 -5.88
CA ALA A 135 -2.10 2.23 -4.61
C ALA A 135 -3.04 3.46 -4.64
N THR A 136 -3.47 3.89 -5.83
CA THR A 136 -4.31 5.09 -6.04
C THR A 136 -3.70 6.32 -5.33
N THR A 137 -4.40 6.92 -4.39
CA THR A 137 -3.93 8.05 -3.56
C THR A 137 -3.16 7.61 -2.30
N GLY A 138 -2.85 6.30 -2.13
CA GLY A 138 -2.03 5.80 -1.04
C GLY A 138 -2.76 5.42 0.24
N TYR A 139 -4.10 5.28 0.25
CA TYR A 139 -4.83 4.92 1.47
C TYR A 139 -4.41 3.56 2.05
N GLY A 140 -4.38 2.51 1.21
CA GLY A 140 -3.97 1.18 1.65
C GLY A 140 -2.50 1.14 2.10
N ALA A 141 -1.63 1.82 1.35
CA ALA A 141 -0.23 1.98 1.74
C ALA A 141 -0.10 2.65 3.13
N SER A 142 -0.94 3.66 3.42
CA SER A 142 -0.96 4.35 4.72
C SER A 142 -1.44 3.45 5.87
N ILE A 143 -2.41 2.56 5.63
CA ILE A 143 -2.84 1.54 6.59
C ILE A 143 -1.70 0.55 6.85
N LEU A 144 -1.12 -0.01 5.80
CA LEU A 144 -0.05 -1.01 5.89
C LEU A 144 1.24 -0.42 6.47
N GLY A 145 1.54 0.85 6.21
CA GLY A 145 2.67 1.57 6.79
C GLY A 145 2.58 1.75 8.31
N ARG A 146 1.38 1.62 8.93
CA ARG A 146 1.25 1.60 10.40
C ARG A 146 1.68 0.26 11.01
N ILE A 147 1.83 -0.77 10.18
CA ILE A 147 2.08 -2.16 10.61
C ILE A 147 3.46 -2.61 10.13
N ALA A 148 3.77 -2.42 8.85
CA ALA A 148 5.00 -2.86 8.20
C ALA A 148 6.21 -1.99 8.53
N SER A 149 7.42 -2.50 8.25
CA SER A 149 8.65 -1.71 8.34
C SER A 149 8.75 -0.67 7.23
N ALA A 150 8.31 -1.01 6.01
CA ALA A 150 8.27 -0.11 4.87
C ALA A 150 7.24 -0.58 3.84
N VAL A 151 6.68 0.37 3.10
CA VAL A 151 5.70 0.11 2.05
C VAL A 151 6.13 0.82 0.77
N VAL A 152 6.12 0.09 -0.34
CA VAL A 152 6.23 0.66 -1.69
C VAL A 152 4.81 0.74 -2.25
N ALA A 153 4.37 1.93 -2.58
CA ALA A 153 3.05 2.23 -3.15
C ALA A 153 3.20 2.43 -4.66
N LEU A 154 2.89 1.40 -5.45
CA LEU A 154 2.99 1.44 -6.90
C LEU A 154 1.69 1.92 -7.52
N GLU A 155 1.77 2.95 -8.34
CA GLU A 155 0.68 3.48 -9.15
C GLU A 155 1.20 3.82 -10.55
N GLU A 156 0.37 3.59 -11.58
CA GLU A 156 0.75 3.90 -12.96
C GLU A 156 0.15 5.22 -13.47
N ASP A 157 -0.95 5.67 -12.85
CA ASP A 157 -1.61 6.91 -13.24
C ASP A 157 -0.86 8.12 -12.65
N PRO A 158 -0.29 9.00 -13.50
CA PRO A 158 0.49 10.15 -13.04
C PRO A 158 -0.33 11.16 -12.23
N ASP A 159 -1.64 11.30 -12.51
CA ASP A 159 -2.50 12.22 -11.77
C ASP A 159 -2.75 11.71 -10.35
N LEU A 160 -2.92 10.39 -10.19
CA LEU A 160 -3.02 9.75 -8.88
C LEU A 160 -1.70 9.82 -8.10
N CYS A 161 -0.57 9.62 -8.79
CA CYS A 161 0.76 9.81 -8.19
C CYS A 161 0.95 11.26 -7.70
N ALA A 162 0.51 12.25 -8.48
CA ALA A 162 0.57 13.65 -8.08
C ALA A 162 -0.30 13.94 -6.86
N ALA A 163 -1.54 13.43 -6.84
CA ALA A 163 -2.45 13.58 -5.69
C ALA A 163 -1.90 12.92 -4.41
N ALA A 164 -1.26 11.75 -4.52
CA ALA A 164 -0.60 11.11 -3.40
C ALA A 164 0.58 11.95 -2.87
N LYS A 165 1.41 12.49 -3.75
CA LYS A 165 2.54 13.39 -3.39
C LYS A 165 2.06 14.68 -2.72
N GLU A 166 0.95 15.25 -3.19
CA GLU A 166 0.35 16.43 -2.56
C GLU A 166 -0.14 16.14 -1.14
N LEU A 167 -0.72 14.97 -0.91
CA LEU A 167 -1.16 14.54 0.42
C LEU A 167 0.04 14.36 1.38
N GLU A 168 1.13 13.77 0.89
CA GLU A 168 2.37 13.57 1.68
C GLU A 168 3.05 14.90 2.03
N ALA A 169 3.05 15.87 1.12
CA ALA A 169 3.70 17.17 1.33
C ALA A 169 2.82 18.18 2.09
N GLY A 170 1.52 17.92 2.21
CA GLY A 170 0.54 18.85 2.77
C GLY A 170 0.41 18.80 4.30
N GLU A 171 -0.52 19.60 4.83
CA GLU A 171 -0.85 19.65 6.26
C GLU A 171 -1.32 18.32 6.85
N ASN A 172 -1.71 17.37 6.01
CA ASN A 172 -2.19 16.05 6.38
C ASN A 172 -1.14 14.94 6.17
N SER A 173 0.12 15.28 6.04
CA SER A 173 1.23 14.33 5.81
C SER A 173 1.30 13.21 6.87
N GLU A 174 0.89 13.48 8.11
CA GLU A 174 0.78 12.46 9.17
C GLU A 174 -0.19 11.31 8.81
N ALA A 175 -1.12 11.55 7.86
CA ALA A 175 -2.04 10.51 7.39
C ALA A 175 -1.31 9.47 6.53
N SER A 176 -0.31 9.86 5.74
CA SER A 176 0.47 8.96 4.88
C SER A 176 1.45 8.12 5.71
N GLY A 177 2.42 8.72 6.34
CA GLY A 177 3.47 8.03 7.12
C GLY A 177 4.84 8.10 6.44
N ASP A 178 5.91 8.15 7.26
CA ASP A 178 7.28 8.39 6.81
C ASP A 178 7.96 7.17 6.15
N ASN A 179 7.35 5.99 6.23
CA ASN A 179 7.89 4.73 5.72
C ASN A 179 7.20 4.25 4.43
N ILE A 180 6.50 5.15 3.73
CA ILE A 180 5.84 4.88 2.46
C ILE A 180 6.66 5.50 1.33
N PHE A 181 6.87 4.75 0.27
CA PHE A 181 7.64 5.16 -0.91
C PHE A 181 6.78 5.05 -2.15
N LEU A 182 6.43 6.18 -2.73
CA LEU A 182 5.67 6.22 -3.97
C LEU A 182 6.54 5.78 -5.14
N ALA A 183 6.02 4.86 -5.93
CA ALA A 183 6.60 4.36 -7.16
C ALA A 183 5.63 4.58 -8.32
N GLU A 184 6.11 5.10 -9.43
CA GLU A 184 5.32 5.35 -10.64
C GLU A 184 5.78 4.40 -11.74
N GLY A 185 4.88 3.56 -12.24
CA GLY A 185 5.19 2.56 -13.26
C GLY A 185 4.07 1.57 -13.52
N PRO A 186 4.21 0.71 -14.55
CA PRO A 186 3.20 -0.28 -14.93
C PRO A 186 2.88 -1.23 -13.78
N LEU A 187 1.60 -1.42 -13.50
CA LEU A 187 1.15 -2.23 -12.34
C LEU A 187 1.50 -3.71 -12.50
N CYS A 188 1.38 -4.26 -13.72
CA CYS A 188 1.65 -5.68 -14.00
C CYS A 188 3.12 -6.08 -13.86
N ASP A 189 4.05 -5.11 -13.98
CA ASP A 189 5.48 -5.34 -13.84
C ASP A 189 5.93 -5.39 -12.38
N GLY A 190 5.08 -4.91 -11.45
CA GLY A 190 5.47 -4.70 -10.07
C GLY A 190 6.56 -3.64 -9.94
N TRP A 191 7.39 -3.76 -8.89
CA TRP A 191 8.48 -2.81 -8.67
C TRP A 191 9.78 -3.51 -8.26
N GLN A 192 10.55 -3.94 -9.25
CA GLN A 192 11.76 -4.76 -9.07
C GLN A 192 12.87 -4.06 -8.28
N LYS A 193 12.90 -2.72 -8.26
CA LYS A 193 14.00 -1.95 -7.66
C LYS A 193 14.18 -2.20 -6.16
N GLN A 194 13.09 -2.50 -5.44
CA GLN A 194 13.09 -2.78 -4.01
C GLN A 194 12.78 -4.24 -3.65
N ALA A 195 12.57 -5.10 -4.65
CA ALA A 195 12.39 -6.53 -4.41
C ALA A 195 13.62 -7.15 -3.68
N PRO A 196 13.45 -8.25 -2.93
CA PRO A 196 12.22 -9.01 -2.78
C PRO A 196 11.30 -8.48 -1.68
N TYR A 197 9.97 -8.71 -1.82
CA TYR A 197 8.94 -8.27 -0.90
C TYR A 197 8.46 -9.42 -0.01
N ASP A 198 8.23 -9.13 1.27
CA ASP A 198 7.64 -10.09 2.20
C ASP A 198 6.12 -10.22 1.97
N ALA A 199 5.45 -9.15 1.53
CA ALA A 199 4.06 -9.20 1.08
C ALA A 199 3.83 -8.31 -0.15
N ILE A 200 2.99 -8.78 -1.07
CA ILE A 200 2.46 -8.01 -2.21
C ILE A 200 0.94 -8.01 -2.09
N ILE A 201 0.34 -6.82 -2.08
CA ILE A 201 -1.12 -6.65 -2.03
C ILE A 201 -1.55 -5.89 -3.28
N VAL A 202 -2.51 -6.47 -4.03
CA VAL A 202 -3.08 -5.84 -5.22
C VAL A 202 -4.42 -5.21 -4.85
N GLU A 203 -4.53 -3.88 -4.92
CA GLU A 203 -5.73 -3.12 -4.55
C GLU A 203 -6.71 -2.93 -5.72
N GLY A 204 -7.09 -4.05 -6.31
CA GLY A 204 -8.06 -4.14 -7.38
C GLY A 204 -8.24 -5.60 -7.80
N ALA A 205 -9.07 -5.83 -8.82
CA ALA A 205 -9.19 -7.15 -9.41
C ALA A 205 -8.21 -7.32 -10.57
N ILE A 206 -7.74 -8.54 -10.76
CA ILE A 206 -6.89 -8.96 -11.88
C ILE A 206 -7.49 -10.23 -12.52
N GLU A 207 -7.36 -10.40 -13.81
CA GLU A 207 -7.88 -11.62 -14.48
C GLU A 207 -6.97 -12.82 -14.25
N SER A 208 -5.67 -12.59 -14.26
CA SER A 208 -4.64 -13.60 -13.97
C SER A 208 -3.51 -12.99 -13.15
N ILE A 209 -2.77 -13.84 -12.45
CA ILE A 209 -1.66 -13.42 -11.60
C ILE A 209 -0.38 -13.46 -12.44
N PRO A 210 0.29 -12.31 -12.66
CA PRO A 210 1.54 -12.28 -13.42
C PRO A 210 2.68 -12.98 -12.66
N GLU A 211 3.52 -13.71 -13.38
CA GLU A 211 4.74 -14.31 -12.82
C GLU A 211 5.71 -13.24 -12.32
N THR A 212 5.74 -12.07 -12.97
CA THR A 212 6.55 -10.92 -12.57
C THR A 212 6.33 -10.52 -11.11
N LEU A 213 5.10 -10.59 -10.60
CA LEU A 213 4.81 -10.31 -9.18
C LEU A 213 5.25 -11.45 -8.27
N LEU A 214 5.13 -12.71 -8.70
CA LEU A 214 5.56 -13.88 -7.93
C LEU A 214 7.09 -13.95 -7.79
N ASP A 215 7.81 -13.55 -8.84
CA ASP A 215 9.27 -13.50 -8.84
C ASP A 215 9.81 -12.48 -7.83
N GLN A 216 9.06 -11.39 -7.61
CA GLN A 216 9.41 -10.36 -6.65
C GLN A 216 9.11 -10.71 -5.19
N LEU A 217 8.51 -11.88 -4.91
CA LEU A 217 8.29 -12.34 -3.54
C LEU A 217 9.58 -12.88 -2.91
N ALA A 218 9.80 -12.52 -1.66
CA ALA A 218 10.81 -13.15 -0.81
C ALA A 218 10.48 -14.63 -0.56
N PRO A 219 11.46 -15.46 -0.13
CA PRO A 219 11.18 -16.79 0.40
C PRO A 219 10.16 -16.69 1.56
N ASN A 220 9.10 -17.50 1.50
CA ASN A 220 7.91 -17.44 2.36
C ASN A 220 7.10 -16.15 2.24
N GLY A 221 7.37 -15.32 1.24
CA GLY A 221 6.57 -14.16 0.90
C GLY A 221 5.17 -14.55 0.40
N ARG A 222 4.23 -13.61 0.52
CA ARG A 222 2.83 -13.84 0.14
C ARG A 222 2.32 -12.72 -0.76
N LEU A 223 1.51 -13.13 -1.74
CA LEU A 223 0.76 -12.23 -2.61
C LEU A 223 -0.73 -12.39 -2.32
N VAL A 224 -1.42 -11.26 -2.12
CA VAL A 224 -2.87 -11.22 -1.91
C VAL A 224 -3.50 -10.35 -2.98
N CYS A 225 -4.51 -10.89 -3.66
CA CYS A 225 -5.24 -10.18 -4.72
C CYS A 225 -6.68 -10.71 -4.85
N VAL A 226 -7.48 -10.01 -5.64
CA VAL A 226 -8.78 -10.50 -6.11
C VAL A 226 -8.63 -10.97 -7.56
N VAL A 227 -8.77 -12.26 -7.79
CA VAL A 227 -8.78 -12.83 -9.14
C VAL A 227 -10.20 -12.83 -9.66
N ARG A 228 -10.42 -12.18 -10.81
CA ARG A 228 -11.74 -12.06 -11.45
C ARG A 228 -11.62 -12.28 -12.96
N PRO A 229 -11.61 -13.53 -13.42
CA PRO A 229 -11.69 -13.86 -14.85
C PRO A 229 -12.97 -13.27 -15.47
N ALA A 230 -12.92 -12.99 -16.76
CA ALA A 230 -14.06 -12.41 -17.49
C ALA A 230 -15.35 -13.22 -17.26
N GLY A 231 -16.45 -12.53 -16.95
CA GLY A 231 -17.77 -13.16 -16.75
C GLY A 231 -17.94 -13.92 -15.42
N THR A 232 -16.96 -13.89 -14.51
CA THR A 232 -17.04 -14.61 -13.22
C THR A 232 -17.03 -13.64 -12.03
N PRO A 233 -17.56 -14.06 -10.86
CA PRO A 233 -17.37 -13.33 -9.61
C PRO A 233 -15.88 -13.30 -9.23
N GLY A 234 -15.47 -12.19 -8.59
CA GLY A 234 -14.10 -12.06 -8.06
C GLY A 234 -13.90 -12.89 -6.81
N ARG A 235 -12.72 -13.51 -6.69
CA ARG A 235 -12.29 -14.32 -5.55
C ARG A 235 -11.01 -13.76 -4.95
N ALA A 236 -11.02 -13.40 -3.68
CA ALA A 236 -9.80 -13.07 -2.95
C ALA A 236 -8.97 -14.32 -2.73
N VAL A 237 -7.69 -14.24 -3.07
CA VAL A 237 -6.74 -15.35 -2.97
C VAL A 237 -5.47 -14.91 -2.27
N LYS A 238 -4.82 -15.86 -1.57
CA LYS A 238 -3.47 -15.73 -1.06
C LYS A 238 -2.56 -16.75 -1.72
N LEU A 239 -1.45 -16.28 -2.27
CA LEU A 239 -0.37 -17.12 -2.75
C LEU A 239 0.80 -17.02 -1.79
N THR A 240 1.40 -18.14 -1.44
CA THR A 240 2.57 -18.20 -0.57
C THR A 240 3.70 -18.89 -1.32
N LYS A 241 4.83 -18.19 -1.46
CA LYS A 241 6.05 -18.72 -2.09
C LYS A 241 6.83 -19.55 -1.09
N SER A 242 7.10 -20.80 -1.41
CA SER A 242 7.90 -21.71 -0.59
C SER A 242 9.04 -22.32 -1.42
N SER A 243 9.94 -23.07 -0.79
CA SER A 243 10.99 -23.81 -1.49
C SER A 243 10.45 -24.89 -2.44
N GLY A 244 9.20 -25.35 -2.23
CA GLY A 244 8.52 -26.33 -3.07
C GLY A 244 7.62 -25.74 -4.16
N GLY A 245 7.59 -24.42 -4.30
CA GLY A 245 6.74 -23.72 -5.28
C GLY A 245 5.77 -22.74 -4.63
N VAL A 246 4.74 -22.35 -5.37
CA VAL A 246 3.71 -21.38 -4.93
C VAL A 246 2.43 -22.13 -4.58
N ALA A 247 2.00 -22.02 -3.33
CA ALA A 247 0.71 -22.54 -2.86
C ALA A 247 -0.35 -21.44 -2.98
N LYS A 248 -1.53 -21.78 -3.55
CA LYS A 248 -2.69 -20.88 -3.67
C LYS A 248 -3.79 -21.30 -2.70
N THR A 249 -4.34 -20.34 -1.96
CA THR A 249 -5.50 -20.51 -1.08
C THR A 249 -6.57 -19.50 -1.45
N GLU A 250 -7.80 -19.96 -1.66
CA GLU A 250 -8.97 -19.09 -1.85
C GLU A 250 -9.57 -18.71 -0.51
N ALA A 251 -9.97 -17.45 -0.35
CA ALA A 251 -10.41 -16.92 0.93
C ALA A 251 -11.88 -16.49 0.96
N PHE A 252 -12.28 -15.55 0.11
CA PHE A 252 -13.64 -15.00 0.12
C PHE A 252 -14.00 -14.35 -1.23
N ASP A 253 -15.31 -14.21 -1.46
CA ASP A 253 -15.81 -13.49 -2.64
C ASP A 253 -15.63 -11.98 -2.45
N ALA A 254 -15.10 -11.33 -3.50
CA ALA A 254 -14.89 -9.89 -3.50
C ALA A 254 -15.12 -9.30 -4.89
N MET A 255 -15.83 -8.18 -4.95
CA MET A 255 -16.05 -7.46 -6.19
C MET A 255 -15.22 -6.17 -6.17
N LEU A 256 -14.20 -6.13 -7.02
CA LEU A 256 -13.37 -4.95 -7.27
C LEU A 256 -13.32 -4.64 -8.76
N PRO A 257 -13.14 -3.37 -9.16
CA PRO A 257 -12.82 -3.03 -10.54
C PRO A 257 -11.53 -3.71 -11.00
N LEU A 258 -11.46 -4.08 -12.28
CA LEU A 258 -10.22 -4.58 -12.87
C LEU A 258 -9.18 -3.46 -12.91
N LEU A 259 -7.95 -3.81 -12.56
CA LEU A 259 -6.81 -2.93 -12.73
C LEU A 259 -6.36 -2.91 -14.19
N PRO A 260 -5.88 -1.77 -14.70
CA PRO A 260 -5.28 -1.70 -16.02
C PRO A 260 -4.02 -2.58 -16.10
N GLY A 261 -3.73 -3.06 -17.31
CA GLY A 261 -2.58 -3.94 -17.58
C GLY A 261 -2.74 -5.41 -17.16
N PHE A 262 -3.86 -5.79 -16.50
CA PHE A 262 -4.10 -7.18 -16.04
C PHE A 262 -5.21 -7.91 -16.79
N ALA A 263 -5.75 -7.32 -17.85
CA ALA A 263 -6.68 -8.01 -18.72
C ALA A 263 -5.92 -9.06 -19.55
N SER A 264 -6.44 -10.28 -19.63
CA SER A 264 -5.94 -11.27 -20.57
C SER A 264 -6.23 -10.79 -21.99
N GLU A 265 -5.27 -10.89 -22.90
CA GLU A 265 -5.55 -10.73 -24.33
C GLU A 265 -6.62 -11.75 -24.71
N GLN A 266 -7.80 -11.28 -25.08
CA GLN A 266 -8.82 -12.15 -25.65
C GLN A 266 -8.30 -12.56 -27.03
N GLU A 267 -7.76 -13.78 -27.16
CA GLU A 267 -7.63 -14.41 -28.48
C GLU A 267 -9.05 -14.58 -29.05
N PHE A 268 -9.40 -13.69 -29.96
CA PHE A 268 -10.56 -13.92 -30.81
C PHE A 268 -10.22 -15.12 -31.73
N ALA A 269 -10.60 -16.31 -31.33
CA ALA A 269 -10.66 -17.45 -32.24
C ALA A 269 -11.75 -17.13 -33.27
N LEU A 270 -11.32 -16.86 -34.51
CA LEU A 270 -12.17 -16.70 -35.69
C LEU A 270 -12.65 -18.08 -36.18
#